data_c3d4a844d5c9f33da4747ddf294ba937
#
_entry.id   c3d4a844d5c9f33da4747ddf294ba937
#
_cell.length_a   1.000
_cell.length_b   1.000
_cell.length_c   1.000
_cell.angle_alpha   90.00
_cell.angle_beta   90.00
_cell.angle_gamma   90.00
#
_symmetry.space_group_name_H-M   'P 1'
#
loop_
_entity.id
_entity.type
_entity.pdbx_description
1 polymer ?
#
loop_
_entity_poly.entity_id
_entity_poly.type
_entity_poly.pdbx_seq_one_letter_code
_entity_poly.pdbx_strand_id
1 'polypeptide(L)'
;FPVAKGGVAAVPGPFGSGKTVVQHQLAKWADADIVVYIGCGERGNEMTDVLNEFPELKDPKSGYSLMERTVLIANTSDMPVAAREAPIYTGITIAEYFRDMGYSVALMADSTSRWAEALREMSGRLEEMPGEEGYPAYLGSRLAQFYERAGRVKTLGSNPREGALSVIGAVSPAGGDLSEPVTQATLRIVKVFWSLDAQLAYERHFPA
;
A
#
# COMPACT_ATOMS: atom_id res chain seq x y z
N PHE A 1 -12.23 12.24 -3.11
CA PHE A 1 -12.97 11.88 -1.89
C PHE A 1 -11.99 11.78 -0.71
N PRO A 2 -12.39 12.27 0.49
CA PRO A 2 -11.55 12.18 1.69
C PRO A 2 -11.52 10.75 2.24
N VAL A 3 -10.43 10.42 2.93
CA VAL A 3 -10.30 9.18 3.72
C VAL A 3 -10.26 9.57 5.19
N ALA A 4 -11.17 9.02 5.97
CA ALA A 4 -11.15 9.18 7.41
C ALA A 4 -10.03 8.35 8.05
N LYS A 5 -9.56 8.76 9.23
CA LYS A 5 -8.62 7.96 10.01
C LYS A 5 -9.23 6.57 10.29
N GLY A 6 -8.49 5.54 9.96
CA GLY A 6 -8.98 4.16 10.01
C GLY A 6 -9.66 3.66 8.74
N GLY A 7 -9.76 4.50 7.70
CA GLY A 7 -10.33 4.12 6.42
C GLY A 7 -9.34 3.41 5.49
N VAL A 8 -9.88 2.87 4.40
CA VAL A 8 -9.12 2.19 3.35
C VAL A 8 -9.35 2.87 2.00
N ALA A 9 -8.28 3.00 1.24
CA ALA A 9 -8.32 3.56 -0.11
C ALA A 9 -7.42 2.77 -1.06
N ALA A 10 -7.73 2.84 -2.34
CA ALA A 10 -6.88 2.34 -3.40
C ALA A 10 -6.53 3.44 -4.39
N VAL A 11 -5.34 3.36 -4.96
CA VAL A 11 -4.87 4.22 -6.04
C VAL A 11 -4.60 3.34 -7.26
N PRO A 12 -5.65 2.98 -8.04
CA PRO A 12 -5.45 2.26 -9.27
C PRO A 12 -4.95 3.21 -10.36
N GLY A 13 -4.03 2.72 -11.16
CA GLY A 13 -3.52 3.46 -12.30
C GLY A 13 -2.47 2.65 -13.08
N PRO A 14 -2.33 2.91 -14.37
CA PRO A 14 -1.33 2.22 -15.19
C PRO A 14 0.10 2.54 -14.71
N PHE A 15 1.06 1.81 -15.23
CA PHE A 15 2.47 2.09 -15.00
C PHE A 15 2.82 3.52 -15.46
N GLY A 16 3.56 4.25 -14.65
CA GLY A 16 3.98 5.62 -14.98
C GLY A 16 2.91 6.70 -14.81
N SER A 17 1.74 6.37 -14.26
CA SER A 17 0.68 7.37 -14.00
C SER A 17 0.90 8.24 -12.77
N GLY A 18 1.94 8.00 -12.00
CA GLY A 18 2.29 8.79 -10.82
C GLY A 18 1.72 8.27 -9.49
N LYS A 19 1.36 6.98 -9.40
CA LYS A 19 0.88 6.36 -8.15
C LYS A 19 1.83 6.59 -6.97
N THR A 20 3.11 6.33 -7.17
CA THR A 20 4.16 6.53 -6.16
C THR A 20 4.23 7.99 -5.71
N VAL A 21 4.14 8.93 -6.66
CA VAL A 21 4.15 10.37 -6.33
C VAL A 21 2.93 10.75 -5.48
N VAL A 22 1.75 10.24 -5.81
CA VAL A 22 0.53 10.47 -5.01
C VAL A 22 0.71 9.93 -3.59
N GLN A 23 1.28 8.72 -3.44
CA GLN A 23 1.53 8.14 -2.12
C GLN A 23 2.59 8.91 -1.33
N HIS A 24 3.64 9.43 -1.95
CA HIS A 24 4.62 10.30 -1.31
C HIS A 24 3.98 11.60 -0.80
N GLN A 25 3.11 12.22 -1.60
CA GLN A 25 2.39 13.42 -1.17
C GLN A 25 1.44 13.11 -0.01
N LEU A 26 0.76 11.97 -0.04
CA LEU A 26 -0.09 11.53 1.07
C LEU A 26 0.75 11.28 2.34
N ALA A 27 1.91 10.63 2.22
CA ALA A 27 2.81 10.43 3.35
C ALA A 27 3.25 11.76 3.98
N LYS A 28 3.52 12.76 3.16
CA LYS A 28 3.96 14.09 3.60
C LYS A 28 2.85 14.90 4.27
N TRP A 29 1.65 14.92 3.66
CA TRP A 29 0.58 15.84 4.05
C TRP A 29 -0.52 15.21 4.89
N ALA A 30 -0.58 13.88 4.99
CA ALA A 30 -1.60 13.20 5.77
C ALA A 30 -1.52 13.57 7.26
N ASP A 31 -2.67 13.66 7.89
CA ASP A 31 -2.77 13.86 9.33
C ASP A 31 -2.54 12.54 10.08
N ALA A 32 -1.35 11.98 9.90
CA ALA A 32 -0.87 10.78 10.56
C ALA A 32 0.34 11.09 11.43
N ASP A 33 0.46 10.38 12.55
CA ASP A 33 1.61 10.51 13.44
C ASP A 33 2.79 9.68 12.90
N ILE A 34 2.49 8.52 12.35
CA ILE A 34 3.46 7.57 11.81
C ILE A 34 3.04 7.12 10.42
N VAL A 35 4.00 7.04 9.53
CA VAL A 35 3.83 6.51 8.17
C VAL A 35 4.59 5.20 8.06
N VAL A 36 3.93 4.17 7.54
CA VAL A 36 4.56 2.91 7.16
C VAL A 36 4.48 2.80 5.63
N TYR A 37 5.61 2.83 4.97
CA TYR A 37 5.69 2.69 3.52
C TYR A 37 6.26 1.33 3.15
N ILE A 38 5.53 0.56 2.38
CA ILE A 38 5.91 -0.77 1.93
C ILE A 38 6.10 -0.74 0.41
N GLY A 39 7.33 -0.90 -0.05
CA GLY A 39 7.62 -1.23 -1.43
C GLY A 39 7.50 -2.73 -1.62
N CYS A 40 6.51 -3.18 -2.39
CA CYS A 40 6.24 -4.59 -2.64
C CYS A 40 6.74 -4.98 -4.03
N GLY A 41 7.89 -5.63 -4.11
CA GLY A 41 8.43 -6.13 -5.39
C GLY A 41 8.68 -5.02 -6.40
N GLU A 42 9.01 -3.83 -5.95
CA GLU A 42 9.29 -2.69 -6.79
C GLU A 42 10.68 -2.78 -7.44
N ARG A 43 10.92 -1.97 -8.45
CA ARG A 43 12.23 -1.90 -9.10
C ARG A 43 13.25 -1.31 -8.14
N GLY A 44 14.49 -1.82 -8.19
CA GLY A 44 15.56 -1.37 -7.31
C GLY A 44 15.84 0.14 -7.41
N ASN A 45 15.77 0.72 -8.62
CA ASN A 45 15.92 2.15 -8.84
C ASN A 45 14.80 2.97 -8.18
N GLU A 46 13.53 2.54 -8.29
CA GLU A 46 12.39 3.20 -7.64
C GLU A 46 12.53 3.20 -6.11
N MET A 47 12.97 2.07 -5.54
CA MET A 47 13.23 1.99 -4.11
C MET A 47 14.43 2.86 -3.68
N THR A 48 15.45 2.98 -4.53
CA THR A 48 16.57 3.89 -4.27
C THR A 48 16.12 5.35 -4.28
N ASP A 49 15.24 5.73 -5.20
CA ASP A 49 14.68 7.07 -5.26
C ASP A 49 13.89 7.38 -3.98
N VAL A 50 13.06 6.44 -3.51
CA VAL A 50 12.34 6.59 -2.23
C VAL A 50 13.30 6.77 -1.06
N LEU A 51 14.36 5.96 -0.99
CA LEU A 51 15.37 6.04 0.07
C LEU A 51 16.12 7.37 0.08
N ASN A 52 16.31 7.98 -1.08
CA ASN A 52 16.96 9.28 -1.21
C ASN A 52 16.00 10.46 -0.95
N GLU A 53 14.78 10.36 -1.44
CA GLU A 53 13.79 11.45 -1.35
C GLU A 53 13.20 11.61 0.06
N PHE A 54 12.85 10.52 0.74
CA PHE A 54 12.20 10.60 2.06
C PHE A 54 13.00 11.36 3.12
N PRO A 55 14.34 11.20 3.22
CA PRO A 55 15.13 12.00 4.15
C PRO A 55 15.16 13.50 3.83
N GLU A 56 15.02 13.88 2.55
CA GLU A 56 15.01 15.26 2.10
C GLU A 56 13.65 15.94 2.28
N LEU A 57 12.57 15.16 2.28
CA LEU A 57 11.22 15.66 2.53
C LEU A 57 11.11 16.13 3.98
N LYS A 58 10.62 17.35 4.16
CA LYS A 58 10.35 17.92 5.48
C LYS A 58 8.90 17.68 5.87
N ASP A 59 8.70 17.23 7.10
CA ASP A 59 7.38 17.16 7.70
C ASP A 59 6.82 18.57 7.90
N PRO A 60 5.67 18.90 7.32
CA PRO A 60 5.06 20.22 7.45
C PRO A 60 4.74 20.63 8.90
N LYS A 61 4.53 19.65 9.78
CA LYS A 61 4.16 19.89 11.18
C LYS A 61 5.37 20.18 12.07
N SER A 62 6.40 19.36 11.95
CA SER A 62 7.58 19.42 12.82
C SER A 62 8.77 20.18 12.21
N GLY A 63 8.83 20.29 10.89
CA GLY A 63 9.97 20.85 10.15
C GLY A 63 11.17 19.91 10.06
N TYR A 64 11.12 18.75 10.71
CA TYR A 64 12.16 17.72 10.63
C TYR A 64 11.99 16.85 9.39
N SER A 65 12.94 15.95 9.15
CA SER A 65 12.86 15.00 8.07
C SER A 65 11.62 14.08 8.22
N LEU A 66 10.94 13.81 7.12
CA LEU A 66 9.81 12.87 7.10
C LEU A 66 10.23 11.48 7.57
N MET A 67 11.50 11.09 7.38
CA MET A 67 12.02 9.79 7.83
C MET A 67 11.96 9.60 9.35
N GLU A 68 11.93 10.65 10.15
CA GLU A 68 11.83 10.52 11.61
C GLU A 68 10.51 9.91 12.08
N ARG A 69 9.48 10.00 11.25
CA ARG A 69 8.16 9.40 11.54
C ARG A 69 7.77 8.31 10.53
N THR A 70 8.71 7.82 9.73
CA THR A 70 8.46 6.85 8.67
C THR A 70 9.17 5.55 8.94
N VAL A 71 8.45 4.44 8.81
CA VAL A 71 9.01 3.09 8.71
C VAL A 71 9.00 2.71 7.24
N LEU A 72 10.17 2.45 6.68
CA LEU A 72 10.32 2.07 5.28
C LEU A 72 10.67 0.58 5.17
N ILE A 73 9.85 -0.16 4.45
CA ILE A 73 10.07 -1.57 4.13
C ILE A 73 10.34 -1.65 2.63
N ALA A 74 11.59 -1.88 2.27
CA ALA A 74 12.01 -1.97 0.88
C ALA A 74 12.08 -3.44 0.45
N ASN A 75 11.29 -3.80 -0.55
CA ASN A 75 11.33 -5.10 -1.17
C ASN A 75 11.37 -4.94 -2.69
N THR A 76 12.36 -5.56 -3.32
CA THR A 76 12.61 -5.41 -4.74
C THR A 76 12.19 -6.63 -5.55
N SER A 77 11.98 -6.45 -6.85
CA SER A 77 11.45 -7.47 -7.75
C SER A 77 12.42 -8.65 -8.01
N ASP A 78 13.70 -8.47 -7.70
CA ASP A 78 14.74 -9.50 -7.80
C ASP A 78 14.83 -10.43 -6.60
N MET A 79 14.12 -10.13 -5.52
CA MET A 79 14.07 -10.98 -4.33
C MET A 79 13.29 -12.27 -4.58
N PRO A 80 13.60 -13.36 -3.84
CA PRO A 80 12.84 -14.61 -3.91
C PRO A 80 11.34 -14.38 -3.64
N VAL A 81 10.49 -15.20 -4.26
CA VAL A 81 9.03 -15.04 -4.19
C VAL A 81 8.48 -15.00 -2.76
N ALA A 82 8.99 -15.84 -1.87
CA ALA A 82 8.59 -15.83 -0.46
C ALA A 82 8.96 -14.52 0.24
N ALA A 83 10.09 -13.93 -0.11
CA ALA A 83 10.51 -12.63 0.40
C ALA A 83 9.64 -11.49 -0.18
N ARG A 84 9.10 -11.65 -1.39
CA ARG A 84 8.19 -10.67 -2.00
C ARG A 84 6.78 -10.72 -1.43
N GLU A 85 6.37 -11.84 -0.86
CA GLU A 85 5.08 -11.98 -0.17
C GLU A 85 5.12 -11.40 1.26
N ALA A 86 6.20 -11.59 1.98
CA ALA A 86 6.33 -11.27 3.40
C ALA A 86 6.17 -9.78 3.79
N PRO A 87 6.57 -8.78 2.99
CA PRO A 87 6.58 -7.37 3.39
C PRO A 87 5.21 -6.85 3.80
N ILE A 88 4.16 -7.31 3.16
CA ILE A 88 2.77 -6.92 3.47
C ILE A 88 2.43 -7.27 4.92
N TYR A 89 2.72 -8.49 5.34
CA TYR A 89 2.43 -8.94 6.71
C TYR A 89 3.31 -8.25 7.74
N THR A 90 4.59 -8.07 7.42
CA THR A 90 5.52 -7.36 8.30
C THR A 90 5.09 -5.91 8.48
N GLY A 91 4.78 -5.23 7.39
CA GLY A 91 4.38 -3.82 7.41
C GLY A 91 3.08 -3.57 8.16
N ILE A 92 2.06 -4.39 7.91
CA ILE A 92 0.78 -4.22 8.59
C ILE A 92 0.90 -4.53 10.10
N THR A 93 1.74 -5.49 10.48
CA THR A 93 1.99 -5.82 11.89
C THR A 93 2.69 -4.69 12.62
N ILE A 94 3.70 -4.08 12.00
CA ILE A 94 4.38 -2.90 12.55
C ILE A 94 3.39 -1.73 12.68
N ALA A 95 2.57 -1.51 11.68
CA ALA A 95 1.56 -0.46 11.70
C ALA A 95 0.53 -0.67 12.83
N GLU A 96 0.08 -1.90 13.04
CA GLU A 96 -0.82 -2.23 14.15
C GLU A 96 -0.17 -2.04 15.52
N TYR A 97 1.11 -2.34 15.64
CA TYR A 97 1.85 -2.10 16.88
C TYR A 97 1.81 -0.63 17.28
N PHE A 98 2.08 0.28 16.35
CA PHE A 98 2.00 1.71 16.60
C PHE A 98 0.55 2.19 16.82
N ARG A 99 -0.42 1.64 16.09
CA ARG A 99 -1.83 1.92 16.33
C ARG A 99 -2.23 1.60 17.77
N ASP A 100 -1.81 0.45 18.28
CA ASP A 100 -2.14 -0.01 19.63
C ASP A 100 -1.42 0.81 20.72
N MET A 101 -0.39 1.55 20.36
CA MET A 101 0.23 2.57 21.21
C MET A 101 -0.57 3.88 21.29
N GLY A 102 -1.61 4.02 20.47
CA GLY A 102 -2.48 5.20 20.42
C GLY A 102 -2.17 6.19 19.30
N TYR A 103 -1.31 5.82 18.36
CA TYR A 103 -0.97 6.68 17.22
C TYR A 103 -1.96 6.52 16.06
N SER A 104 -2.04 7.58 15.25
CA SER A 104 -2.66 7.52 13.92
C SER A 104 -1.62 7.12 12.91
N VAL A 105 -1.77 5.93 12.33
CA VAL A 105 -0.83 5.36 11.37
C VAL A 105 -1.43 5.38 9.97
N ALA A 106 -0.64 5.84 9.00
CA ALA A 106 -0.95 5.68 7.58
C ALA A 106 0.00 4.65 6.97
N LEU A 107 -0.55 3.58 6.44
CA LEU A 107 0.20 2.55 5.74
C LEU A 107 -0.03 2.69 4.23
N MET A 108 1.06 2.72 3.48
CA MET A 108 1.06 2.78 2.04
C MET A 108 1.75 1.56 1.48
N ALA A 109 1.07 0.83 0.61
CA ALA A 109 1.60 -0.34 -0.08
C ALA A 109 1.77 -0.03 -1.57
N ASP A 110 2.99 -0.06 -2.05
CA ASP A 110 3.35 0.19 -3.45
C ASP A 110 4.11 -1.01 -4.01
N SER A 111 3.52 -1.88 -4.79
CA SER A 111 2.10 -1.94 -5.09
C SER A 111 1.53 -3.31 -4.68
N THR A 112 0.26 -3.34 -4.33
CA THR A 112 -0.42 -4.60 -3.99
C THR A 112 -0.52 -5.55 -5.16
N SER A 113 -0.46 -5.06 -6.40
CA SER A 113 -0.39 -5.91 -7.60
C SER A 113 0.86 -6.79 -7.63
N ARG A 114 2.00 -6.27 -7.19
CA ARG A 114 3.25 -7.04 -7.10
C ARG A 114 3.18 -8.12 -6.02
N TRP A 115 2.51 -7.83 -4.92
CA TRP A 115 2.21 -8.82 -3.92
C TRP A 115 1.29 -9.93 -4.46
N ALA A 116 0.24 -9.57 -5.20
CA ALA A 116 -0.64 -10.53 -5.85
C ALA A 116 0.10 -11.41 -6.88
N GLU A 117 1.04 -10.85 -7.64
CA GLU A 117 1.93 -11.62 -8.53
C GLU A 117 2.77 -12.63 -7.76
N ALA A 118 3.29 -12.28 -6.58
CA ALA A 118 4.01 -13.21 -5.72
C ALA A 118 3.10 -14.34 -5.22
N LEU A 119 1.88 -14.04 -4.84
CA LEU A 119 0.89 -15.06 -4.47
C LEU A 119 0.59 -16.00 -5.63
N ARG A 120 0.43 -15.47 -6.85
CA ARG A 120 0.23 -16.29 -8.06
C ARG A 120 1.42 -17.22 -8.32
N GLU A 121 2.63 -16.72 -8.20
CA GLU A 121 3.84 -17.52 -8.41
C GLU A 121 3.97 -18.62 -7.35
N MET A 122 3.68 -18.31 -6.08
CA MET A 122 3.69 -19.31 -5.00
C MET A 122 2.66 -20.40 -5.21
N SER A 123 1.41 -20.04 -5.49
CA SER A 123 0.34 -21.02 -5.73
C SER A 123 0.65 -21.92 -6.94
N GLY A 124 1.24 -21.36 -7.99
CA GLY A 124 1.70 -22.14 -9.14
C GLY A 124 2.81 -23.16 -8.78
N ARG A 125 3.76 -22.77 -7.96
CA ARG A 125 4.83 -23.69 -7.47
C ARG A 125 4.29 -24.78 -6.54
N LEU A 126 3.22 -24.50 -5.82
CA LEU A 126 2.54 -25.46 -4.95
C LEU A 126 1.50 -26.32 -5.69
N GLU A 127 1.39 -26.13 -7.01
CA GLU A 127 0.42 -26.84 -7.86
C GLU A 127 -1.03 -26.69 -7.39
N GLU A 128 -1.36 -25.56 -6.78
CA GLU A 128 -2.71 -25.24 -6.38
C GLU A 128 -3.60 -24.96 -7.61
N MET A 129 -4.89 -25.29 -7.49
CA MET A 129 -5.83 -25.03 -8.58
C MET A 129 -5.91 -23.54 -8.88
N PRO A 130 -5.59 -23.11 -10.12
CA PRO A 130 -5.63 -21.70 -10.48
C PRO A 130 -7.07 -21.19 -10.57
N GLY A 131 -7.28 -19.97 -10.09
CA GLY A 131 -8.48 -19.19 -10.34
C GLY A 131 -8.38 -18.35 -11.60
N GLU A 132 -9.10 -17.24 -11.63
CA GLU A 132 -9.13 -16.30 -12.74
C GLU A 132 -7.72 -15.72 -13.02
N GLU A 133 -7.33 -15.71 -14.28
CA GLU A 133 -6.01 -15.29 -14.78
C GLU A 133 -4.81 -15.96 -14.07
N GLY A 134 -5.00 -17.15 -13.53
CA GLY A 134 -3.95 -17.90 -12.86
C GLY A 134 -3.66 -17.44 -11.41
N TYR A 135 -4.43 -16.51 -10.88
CA TYR A 135 -4.36 -16.15 -9.47
C TYR A 135 -4.95 -17.25 -8.59
N PRO A 136 -4.49 -17.38 -7.33
CA PRO A 136 -5.11 -18.33 -6.43
C PRO A 136 -6.56 -17.97 -6.14
N ALA A 137 -7.41 -18.95 -5.93
CA ALA A 137 -8.82 -18.75 -5.62
C ALA A 137 -9.05 -17.90 -4.35
N TYR A 138 -8.07 -17.89 -3.46
CA TYR A 138 -8.09 -17.11 -2.21
C TYR A 138 -7.54 -15.67 -2.35
N LEU A 139 -7.26 -15.18 -3.55
CA LEU A 139 -6.73 -13.81 -3.74
C LEU A 139 -7.62 -12.75 -3.06
N GLY A 140 -8.93 -12.80 -3.30
CA GLY A 140 -9.87 -11.87 -2.70
C GLY A 140 -9.87 -11.92 -1.17
N SER A 141 -9.80 -13.12 -0.60
CA SER A 141 -9.74 -13.32 0.85
C SER A 141 -8.45 -12.76 1.45
N ARG A 142 -7.31 -12.94 0.77
CA ARG A 142 -6.01 -12.39 1.22
C ARG A 142 -6.00 -10.86 1.18
N LEU A 143 -6.51 -10.27 0.12
CA LEU A 143 -6.66 -8.82 0.02
C LEU A 143 -7.60 -8.28 1.10
N ALA A 144 -8.73 -8.93 1.32
CA ALA A 144 -9.66 -8.54 2.38
C ALA A 144 -9.01 -8.61 3.77
N GLN A 145 -8.31 -9.68 4.08
CA GLN A 145 -7.59 -9.83 5.35
C GLN A 145 -6.57 -8.71 5.58
N PHE A 146 -5.90 -8.26 4.53
CA PHE A 146 -4.96 -7.14 4.61
C PHE A 146 -5.68 -5.82 4.87
N TYR A 147 -6.66 -5.47 4.06
CA TYR A 147 -7.37 -4.18 4.17
C TYR A 147 -8.26 -4.09 5.42
N GLU A 148 -8.85 -5.19 5.85
CA GLU A 148 -9.71 -5.24 7.05
C GLU A 148 -8.95 -4.99 8.36
N ARG A 149 -7.63 -5.10 8.36
CA ARG A 149 -6.80 -4.74 9.52
C ARG A 149 -6.74 -3.23 9.76
N ALA A 150 -7.13 -2.42 8.79
CA ALA A 150 -7.33 -0.99 8.97
C ALA A 150 -8.55 -0.73 9.84
N GLY A 151 -8.47 0.31 10.67
CA GLY A 151 -9.60 0.71 11.50
C GLY A 151 -9.18 1.69 12.59
N ARG A 152 -10.18 2.32 13.18
CA ARG A 152 -10.02 3.05 14.42
C ARG A 152 -10.39 2.12 15.58
N VAL A 153 -9.49 1.96 16.52
CA VAL A 153 -9.63 0.99 17.60
C VAL A 153 -9.44 1.65 18.97
N LYS A 154 -10.05 1.03 19.96
CA LYS A 154 -9.79 1.30 21.37
C LYS A 154 -9.13 0.05 21.95
N THR A 155 -7.94 0.21 22.51
CA THR A 155 -7.18 -0.89 23.07
C THR A 155 -7.84 -1.44 24.35
N LEU A 156 -7.67 -2.73 24.57
CA LEU A 156 -8.07 -3.38 25.80
C LEU A 156 -7.01 -3.16 26.88
N GLY A 157 -7.42 -3.17 28.13
CA GLY A 157 -6.51 -3.07 29.28
C GLY A 157 -6.90 -1.98 30.27
N SER A 158 -6.09 -1.82 31.30
CA SER A 158 -6.32 -0.88 32.40
C SER A 158 -6.19 0.61 32.00
N ASN A 159 -5.48 0.87 30.92
CA ASN A 159 -5.31 2.22 30.36
C ASN A 159 -5.63 2.21 28.85
N PRO A 160 -6.92 2.24 28.47
CA PRO A 160 -7.33 2.15 27.08
C PRO A 160 -6.87 3.38 26.30
N ARG A 161 -6.35 3.14 25.08
CA ARG A 161 -5.89 4.16 24.15
C ARG A 161 -6.71 4.06 22.87
N GLU A 162 -6.90 5.17 22.19
CA GLU A 162 -7.47 5.20 20.86
C GLU A 162 -6.37 5.36 19.83
N GLY A 163 -6.36 4.50 18.83
CA GLY A 163 -5.45 4.57 17.70
C GLY A 163 -6.17 4.28 16.39
N ALA A 164 -5.57 4.68 15.29
CA ALA A 164 -6.13 4.45 13.96
C ALA A 164 -5.06 3.95 13.00
N LEU A 165 -5.44 3.02 12.14
CA LEU A 165 -4.62 2.54 11.03
C LEU A 165 -5.40 2.73 9.74
N SER A 166 -4.90 3.59 8.87
CA SER A 166 -5.43 3.78 7.52
C SER A 166 -4.53 3.08 6.52
N VAL A 167 -5.11 2.37 5.57
CA VAL A 167 -4.38 1.62 4.54
C VAL A 167 -4.70 2.19 3.17
N ILE A 168 -3.64 2.51 2.42
CA ILE A 168 -3.72 3.01 1.05
C ILE A 168 -2.87 2.10 0.18
N GLY A 169 -3.50 1.36 -0.71
CA GLY A 169 -2.84 0.46 -1.63
C GLY A 169 -2.77 1.00 -3.05
N ALA A 170 -1.59 1.06 -3.63
CA ALA A 170 -1.46 1.26 -5.06
C ALA A 170 -1.78 -0.03 -5.80
N VAL A 171 -2.50 0.08 -6.89
CA VAL A 171 -2.85 -1.03 -7.79
C VAL A 171 -2.38 -0.69 -9.19
N SER A 172 -1.69 -1.62 -9.83
CA SER A 172 -1.14 -1.44 -11.17
C SER A 172 -1.83 -2.41 -12.15
N PRO A 173 -3.03 -2.08 -12.64
CA PRO A 173 -3.71 -2.94 -13.58
C PRO A 173 -2.93 -3.04 -14.89
N ALA A 174 -2.78 -4.24 -15.42
CA ALA A 174 -2.13 -4.48 -16.69
C ALA A 174 -2.88 -3.76 -17.83
N GLY A 175 -2.16 -2.96 -18.62
CA GLY A 175 -2.78 -2.18 -19.70
C GLY A 175 -3.77 -1.10 -19.26
N GLY A 176 -3.87 -0.81 -17.96
CA GLY A 176 -4.86 0.12 -17.42
C GLY A 176 -6.27 -0.46 -17.31
N ASP A 177 -6.42 -1.78 -17.50
CA ASP A 177 -7.71 -2.45 -17.43
C ASP A 177 -8.17 -2.66 -15.98
N LEU A 178 -9.13 -1.87 -15.55
CA LEU A 178 -9.71 -1.98 -14.22
C LEU A 178 -10.55 -3.25 -14.00
N SER A 179 -10.79 -4.04 -15.03
CA SER A 179 -11.55 -5.30 -14.90
C SER A 179 -10.67 -6.49 -14.49
N GLU A 180 -9.35 -6.32 -14.40
CA GLU A 180 -8.44 -7.37 -13.97
C GLU A 180 -8.70 -7.83 -12.51
N PRO A 181 -8.41 -9.11 -12.16
CA PRO A 181 -8.85 -9.70 -10.90
C PRO A 181 -8.38 -8.99 -9.64
N VAL A 182 -7.13 -8.50 -9.60
CA VAL A 182 -6.57 -7.81 -8.42
C VAL A 182 -7.28 -6.49 -8.18
N THR A 183 -7.48 -5.71 -9.24
CA THR A 183 -8.18 -4.42 -9.19
C THR A 183 -9.63 -4.62 -8.78
N GLN A 184 -10.33 -5.56 -9.40
CA GLN A 184 -11.73 -5.86 -9.06
C GLN A 184 -11.89 -6.33 -7.61
N ALA A 185 -11.03 -7.22 -7.15
CA ALA A 185 -11.06 -7.66 -5.75
C ALA A 185 -10.79 -6.51 -4.79
N THR A 186 -9.84 -5.64 -5.10
CA THR A 186 -9.51 -4.47 -4.29
C THR A 186 -10.68 -3.48 -4.24
N LEU A 187 -11.28 -3.15 -5.37
CA LEU A 187 -12.40 -2.21 -5.45
C LEU A 187 -13.65 -2.68 -4.70
N ARG A 188 -13.83 -3.99 -4.52
CA ARG A 188 -14.92 -4.52 -3.69
C ARG A 188 -14.70 -4.32 -2.19
N ILE A 189 -13.46 -4.15 -1.76
CA ILE A 189 -13.07 -4.05 -0.35
C ILE A 189 -12.95 -2.60 0.08
N VAL A 190 -12.28 -1.77 -0.73
CA VAL A 190 -12.01 -0.36 -0.39
C VAL A 190 -13.26 0.50 -0.52
N LYS A 191 -13.34 1.54 0.33
CA LYS A 191 -14.46 2.49 0.30
C LYS A 191 -14.17 3.72 -0.57
N VAL A 192 -12.90 4.00 -0.80
CA VAL A 192 -12.43 5.14 -1.58
C VAL A 192 -11.41 4.65 -2.59
N PHE A 193 -11.50 5.14 -3.81
CA PHE A 193 -10.44 4.94 -4.80
C PHE A 193 -10.17 6.25 -5.55
N TRP A 194 -8.88 6.44 -5.88
CA TRP A 194 -8.39 7.56 -6.66
C TRP A 194 -7.76 7.03 -7.93
N SER A 195 -8.58 6.84 -8.94
CA SER A 195 -8.12 6.30 -10.22
C SER A 195 -7.30 7.34 -10.98
N LEU A 196 -6.13 6.93 -11.43
CA LEU A 196 -5.27 7.71 -12.30
C LEU A 196 -5.51 7.33 -13.76
N ASP A 197 -5.61 8.33 -14.62
CA ASP A 197 -5.94 8.15 -16.03
C ASP A 197 -4.70 7.95 -16.89
N ALA A 198 -4.74 6.94 -17.77
CA ALA A 198 -3.63 6.63 -18.66
C ALA A 198 -3.40 7.71 -19.71
N GLN A 199 -4.47 8.28 -20.27
CA GLN A 199 -4.38 9.27 -21.33
C GLN A 199 -3.73 10.56 -20.81
N LEU A 200 -4.18 11.04 -19.65
CA LEU A 200 -3.57 12.20 -18.99
C LEU A 200 -2.08 11.98 -18.70
N ALA A 201 -1.71 10.77 -18.28
CA ALA A 201 -0.31 10.44 -18.04
C ALA A 201 0.52 10.46 -19.34
N TYR A 202 -0.02 9.94 -20.44
CA TYR A 202 0.65 10.01 -21.76
C TYR A 202 0.79 11.44 -22.28
N GLU A 203 -0.17 12.30 -22.00
CA GLU A 203 -0.11 13.73 -22.30
C GLU A 203 0.80 14.52 -21.33
N ARG A 204 1.44 13.81 -20.36
CA ARG A 204 2.28 14.39 -19.31
C ARG A 204 1.55 15.40 -18.41
N HIS A 205 0.25 15.20 -18.26
CA HIS A 205 -0.57 15.98 -17.36
C HIS A 205 -0.62 15.27 -15.99
N PHE A 206 0.06 15.85 -14.99
CA PHE A 206 0.13 15.28 -13.65
C PHE A 206 -0.45 16.26 -12.59
N PRO A 207 -1.14 15.71 -11.55
CA PRO A 207 -1.55 14.30 -11.37
C PRO A 207 -2.52 13.85 -12.47
N ALA A 208 -2.35 12.59 -12.91
CA ALA A 208 -3.11 12.02 -14.02
C ALA A 208 -4.44 11.43 -13.58
#